data_1ae41e5e5df2a99c3dc6db9ae495b4c1
#
_entry.id   1ae41e5e5df2a99c3dc6db9ae495b4c1
#
_cell.length_a   1.000
_cell.length_b   1.000
_cell.length_c   1.000
_cell.angle_alpha   90.00
_cell.angle_beta   90.00
_cell.angle_gamma   90.00
#
_symmetry.space_group_name_H-M   'P 1'
#
loop_
_entity.id
_entity.type
_entity.pdbx_description
1 polymer ?
#
loop_
_entity_poly.entity_id
_entity_poly.type
_entity_poly.pdbx_seq_one_letter_code
_entity_poly.pdbx_strand_id
1 'polypeptide(L)'
;RRNIERIETATYRKEEIRFAVISDTQRWYDETEDAVEALNRRDDLDFVLHTGDMSDFGLKLEFEKQRDILSGLKVPFVCLLGNHDCLATGLDVFRKIFGTEDFAFTAGNVRFLCLNTNALEFDYSSAVPNIQFIREEGDHVPEGVEKTVVAMHAGPFSEQCNNNIAEYFQYYLREMPDLQFCVYGHGHNVSVDEFFDDGIKYYECSCAKDRSYLFFTLNSNGYTYEVVNF
;
A
#
# COMPACT_ATOMS: atom_id res chain seq x y z
N ARG A 1 7.49 -11.83 -0.44
CA ARG A 1 8.90 -11.79 -0.88
C ARG A 1 9.03 -12.07 -2.37
N ARG A 2 8.51 -13.20 -2.89
CA ARG A 2 8.61 -13.55 -4.33
C ARG A 2 8.02 -12.49 -5.26
N ASN A 3 6.91 -11.84 -4.90
CA ASN A 3 6.33 -10.77 -5.70
C ASN A 3 7.19 -9.51 -5.71
N ILE A 4 7.82 -9.16 -4.58
CA ILE A 4 8.77 -8.06 -4.50
C ILE A 4 9.94 -8.29 -5.46
N GLU A 5 10.56 -9.48 -5.43
CA GLU A 5 11.65 -9.84 -6.35
C GLU A 5 11.22 -9.75 -7.83
N ARG A 6 9.96 -10.11 -8.14
CA ARG A 6 9.39 -9.96 -9.49
C ARG A 6 9.20 -8.49 -9.88
N ILE A 7 8.73 -7.63 -8.97
CA ILE A 7 8.59 -6.19 -9.21
C ILE A 7 9.97 -5.59 -9.49
N GLU A 8 10.92 -5.79 -8.60
CA GLU A 8 12.28 -5.24 -8.71
C GLU A 8 12.97 -5.68 -10.00
N THR A 9 12.81 -6.96 -10.37
CA THR A 9 13.37 -7.49 -11.63
C THR A 9 12.69 -6.87 -12.85
N ALA A 10 11.36 -6.81 -12.88
CA ALA A 10 10.61 -6.33 -14.02
C ALA A 10 10.75 -4.82 -14.25
N THR A 11 11.03 -4.08 -13.19
CA THR A 11 11.17 -2.62 -13.23
C THR A 11 12.64 -2.15 -13.22
N TYR A 12 13.60 -3.08 -13.22
CA TYR A 12 15.02 -2.73 -13.18
C TYR A 12 15.40 -1.78 -14.32
N ARG A 13 15.92 -0.60 -13.94
CA ARG A 13 16.28 0.51 -14.86
C ARG A 13 15.13 1.09 -15.69
N LYS A 14 13.87 0.85 -15.32
CA LYS A 14 12.77 1.59 -15.90
C LYS A 14 12.80 3.05 -15.43
N GLU A 15 12.59 3.98 -16.36
CA GLU A 15 12.49 5.42 -16.09
C GLU A 15 11.07 5.87 -15.76
N GLU A 16 10.09 5.02 -16.08
CA GLU A 16 8.68 5.27 -15.79
C GLU A 16 8.07 4.05 -15.11
N ILE A 17 7.45 4.27 -13.95
CA ILE A 17 6.79 3.24 -13.15
C ILE A 17 5.29 3.49 -13.13
N ARG A 18 4.52 2.45 -13.43
CA ARG A 18 3.05 2.48 -13.44
C ARG A 18 2.49 1.41 -12.52
N PHE A 19 1.68 1.82 -11.58
CA PHE A 19 1.06 0.88 -10.65
C PHE A 19 -0.38 1.26 -10.33
N ALA A 20 -1.16 0.25 -9.98
CA ALA A 20 -2.52 0.43 -9.49
C ALA A 20 -2.60 0.22 -7.98
N VAL A 21 -3.50 0.94 -7.35
CA VAL A 21 -3.85 0.77 -5.93
C VAL A 21 -5.29 0.29 -5.84
N ILE A 22 -5.49 -0.82 -5.15
CA ILE A 22 -6.79 -1.33 -4.71
C ILE A 22 -6.80 -1.44 -3.19
N SER A 23 -7.97 -1.43 -2.58
CA SER A 23 -8.11 -1.47 -1.12
C SER A 23 -9.39 -2.15 -0.68
N ASP A 24 -9.42 -2.57 0.59
CA ASP A 24 -10.66 -2.93 1.29
C ASP A 24 -11.52 -3.89 0.48
N THR A 25 -10.94 -5.05 0.17
CA THR A 25 -11.56 -6.11 -0.64
C THR A 25 -12.30 -7.15 0.18
N GLN A 26 -12.28 -7.04 1.52
CA GLN A 26 -13.00 -7.94 2.42
C GLN A 26 -14.46 -8.08 2.02
N ARG A 27 -15.00 -9.30 1.99
CA ARG A 27 -16.34 -9.68 1.56
C ARG A 27 -16.72 -9.41 0.09
N TRP A 28 -15.99 -8.51 -0.60
CA TRP A 28 -16.27 -8.10 -1.98
C TRP A 28 -15.49 -8.94 -2.98
N TYR A 29 -15.75 -10.28 -2.98
CA TYR A 29 -14.98 -11.22 -3.80
C TYR A 29 -15.24 -11.05 -5.30
N ASP A 30 -16.52 -10.91 -5.69
CA ASP A 30 -16.93 -10.75 -7.10
C ASP A 30 -16.36 -9.43 -7.66
N GLU A 31 -16.46 -8.35 -6.89
CA GLU A 31 -15.90 -7.05 -7.25
C GLU A 31 -14.37 -7.11 -7.36
N THR A 32 -13.74 -7.90 -6.51
CA THR A 32 -12.28 -8.10 -6.58
C THR A 32 -11.88 -8.92 -7.81
N GLU A 33 -12.66 -9.92 -8.20
CA GLU A 33 -12.49 -10.67 -9.45
C GLU A 33 -12.63 -9.74 -10.66
N ASP A 34 -13.65 -8.86 -10.68
CA ASP A 34 -13.83 -7.86 -11.73
C ASP A 34 -12.68 -6.85 -11.79
N ALA A 35 -12.14 -6.43 -10.61
CA ALA A 35 -10.95 -5.57 -10.54
C ALA A 35 -9.74 -6.25 -11.18
N VAL A 36 -9.51 -7.53 -10.87
CA VAL A 36 -8.40 -8.31 -11.46
C VAL A 36 -8.57 -8.42 -12.99
N GLU A 37 -9.80 -8.64 -13.49
CA GLU A 37 -10.05 -8.65 -14.91
C GLU A 37 -9.78 -7.28 -15.57
N ALA A 38 -10.22 -6.20 -14.94
CA ALA A 38 -9.99 -4.83 -15.42
C ALA A 38 -8.50 -4.50 -15.47
N LEU A 39 -7.76 -4.81 -14.42
CA LEU A 39 -6.31 -4.62 -14.34
C LEU A 39 -5.56 -5.47 -15.38
N ASN A 40 -6.00 -6.69 -15.63
CA ASN A 40 -5.41 -7.58 -16.62
C ASN A 40 -5.63 -7.15 -18.08
N ARG A 41 -6.55 -6.21 -18.34
CA ARG A 41 -6.72 -5.57 -19.66
C ARG A 41 -5.70 -4.46 -19.93
N ARG A 42 -4.96 -4.02 -18.92
CA ARG A 42 -3.90 -3.01 -19.06
C ARG A 42 -2.58 -3.65 -19.47
N ASP A 43 -1.99 -3.14 -20.54
CA ASP A 43 -0.68 -3.59 -21.02
C ASP A 43 0.47 -2.74 -20.44
N ASP A 44 0.14 -1.66 -19.73
CA ASP A 44 1.06 -0.65 -19.21
C ASP A 44 1.30 -0.74 -17.70
N LEU A 45 0.76 -1.75 -17.03
CA LEU A 45 0.81 -1.92 -15.58
C LEU A 45 2.06 -2.72 -15.15
N ASP A 46 2.83 -2.20 -14.21
CA ASP A 46 4.01 -2.89 -13.66
C ASP A 46 3.65 -3.79 -12.48
N PHE A 47 2.82 -3.31 -11.55
CA PHE A 47 2.36 -4.07 -10.38
C PHE A 47 1.10 -3.48 -9.76
N VAL A 48 0.53 -4.22 -8.82
CA VAL A 48 -0.63 -3.81 -8.02
C VAL A 48 -0.24 -3.73 -6.55
N LEU A 49 -0.67 -2.67 -5.89
CA LEU A 49 -0.52 -2.45 -4.46
C LEU A 49 -1.89 -2.51 -3.80
N HIS A 50 -2.05 -3.41 -2.84
CA HIS A 50 -3.27 -3.55 -2.05
C HIS A 50 -3.05 -2.95 -0.67
N THR A 51 -3.79 -1.92 -0.31
CA THR A 51 -3.56 -1.14 0.91
C THR A 51 -4.20 -1.71 2.18
N GLY A 52 -4.65 -2.97 2.18
CA GLY A 52 -5.12 -3.66 3.39
C GLY A 52 -6.61 -3.96 3.40
N ASP A 53 -7.05 -4.63 4.47
CA ASP A 53 -8.41 -5.13 4.66
C ASP A 53 -8.82 -6.13 3.57
N MET A 54 -8.12 -7.28 3.55
CA MET A 54 -8.44 -8.42 2.70
C MET A 54 -9.40 -9.38 3.37
N SER A 55 -9.45 -9.43 4.69
CA SER A 55 -10.35 -10.23 5.48
C SER A 55 -11.37 -9.37 6.24
N ASP A 56 -12.51 -9.94 6.56
CA ASP A 56 -13.55 -9.28 7.36
C ASP A 56 -13.38 -9.57 8.86
N PHE A 57 -12.92 -10.80 9.17
CA PHE A 57 -12.79 -11.29 10.53
C PHE A 57 -11.42 -11.89 10.86
N GLY A 58 -10.42 -11.70 10.02
CA GLY A 58 -9.10 -12.28 10.18
C GLY A 58 -9.05 -13.80 10.02
N LEU A 59 -9.98 -14.38 9.28
CA LEU A 59 -10.05 -15.84 9.10
C LEU A 59 -9.12 -16.28 7.95
N LYS A 60 -8.45 -17.40 8.18
CA LYS A 60 -7.55 -17.99 7.18
C LYS A 60 -8.23 -18.17 5.81
N LEU A 61 -9.48 -18.61 5.79
CA LEU A 61 -10.23 -18.85 4.56
C LEU A 61 -10.43 -17.57 3.74
N GLU A 62 -10.65 -16.42 4.41
CA GLU A 62 -10.82 -15.13 3.75
C GLU A 62 -9.52 -14.71 3.06
N PHE A 63 -8.39 -14.79 3.76
CA PHE A 63 -7.07 -14.51 3.18
C PHE A 63 -6.73 -15.43 2.01
N GLU A 64 -7.02 -16.74 2.15
CA GLU A 64 -6.79 -17.69 1.06
C GLU A 64 -7.64 -17.35 -0.16
N LYS A 65 -8.92 -17.01 0.02
CA LYS A 65 -9.81 -16.62 -1.08
C LYS A 65 -9.30 -15.35 -1.78
N GLN A 66 -8.94 -14.31 -1.03
CA GLN A 66 -8.40 -13.07 -1.61
C GLN A 66 -7.06 -13.31 -2.32
N ARG A 67 -6.15 -14.08 -1.71
CA ARG A 67 -4.89 -14.46 -2.36
C ARG A 67 -5.13 -15.16 -3.69
N ASP A 68 -6.09 -16.09 -3.73
CA ASP A 68 -6.37 -16.88 -4.93
C ASP A 68 -6.93 -15.98 -6.06
N ILE A 69 -7.83 -15.04 -5.73
CA ILE A 69 -8.33 -14.04 -6.68
C ILE A 69 -7.17 -13.16 -7.18
N LEU A 70 -6.38 -12.57 -6.29
CA LEU A 70 -5.26 -11.70 -6.65
C LEU A 70 -4.17 -12.44 -7.44
N SER A 71 -4.04 -13.75 -7.24
CA SER A 71 -3.11 -14.59 -8.03
C SER A 71 -3.50 -14.70 -9.50
N GLY A 72 -4.72 -14.30 -9.86
CA GLY A 72 -5.16 -14.15 -11.25
C GLY A 72 -4.58 -12.93 -11.98
N LEU A 73 -3.91 -12.01 -11.27
CA LEU A 73 -3.22 -10.88 -11.88
C LEU A 73 -2.05 -11.34 -12.76
N LYS A 74 -1.92 -10.78 -13.95
CA LYS A 74 -0.78 -11.01 -14.86
C LYS A 74 0.52 -10.39 -14.34
N VAL A 75 0.40 -9.30 -13.58
CA VAL A 75 1.51 -8.59 -12.95
C VAL A 75 1.68 -9.00 -11.49
N PRO A 76 2.85 -8.80 -10.87
CA PRO A 76 3.01 -9.04 -9.44
C PRO A 76 2.19 -8.07 -8.60
N PHE A 77 1.87 -8.47 -7.36
CA PHE A 77 1.18 -7.63 -6.40
C PHE A 77 1.80 -7.73 -5.01
N VAL A 78 1.60 -6.71 -4.20
CA VAL A 78 1.95 -6.67 -2.78
C VAL A 78 0.75 -6.20 -1.96
N CYS A 79 0.65 -6.71 -0.73
CA CYS A 79 -0.47 -6.40 0.16
C CYS A 79 0.04 -5.83 1.48
N LEU A 80 -0.60 -4.79 1.96
CA LEU A 80 -0.43 -4.24 3.29
C LEU A 80 -1.44 -4.87 4.26
N LEU A 81 -1.14 -4.76 5.55
CA LEU A 81 -2.03 -5.18 6.62
C LEU A 81 -3.10 -4.10 6.86
N GLY A 82 -4.39 -4.49 6.85
CA GLY A 82 -5.48 -3.65 7.31
C GLY A 82 -5.89 -3.96 8.75
N ASN A 83 -6.76 -3.15 9.34
CA ASN A 83 -7.20 -3.36 10.72
C ASN A 83 -8.10 -4.60 10.88
N HIS A 84 -8.98 -4.89 9.92
CA HIS A 84 -9.75 -6.14 9.92
C HIS A 84 -8.86 -7.38 9.81
N ASP A 85 -7.74 -7.25 9.13
CA ASP A 85 -6.75 -8.34 8.98
C ASP A 85 -6.05 -8.69 10.31
N CYS A 86 -6.13 -7.82 11.32
CA CYS A 86 -5.57 -8.05 12.66
C CYS A 86 -6.48 -8.88 13.57
N LEU A 87 -7.77 -9.04 13.22
CA LEU A 87 -8.75 -9.70 14.09
C LEU A 87 -8.42 -11.18 14.31
N ALA A 88 -8.80 -11.70 15.46
CA ALA A 88 -8.59 -13.10 15.85
C ALA A 88 -7.12 -13.56 15.67
N THR A 89 -6.87 -14.51 14.77
CA THR A 89 -5.51 -14.98 14.41
C THR A 89 -5.01 -14.39 13.10
N GLY A 90 -5.69 -13.35 12.59
CA GLY A 90 -5.49 -12.81 11.26
C GLY A 90 -4.07 -12.30 11.03
N LEU A 91 -3.46 -11.62 12.00
CA LEU A 91 -2.09 -11.14 11.90
C LEU A 91 -1.09 -12.30 11.61
N ASP A 92 -1.23 -13.44 12.30
CA ASP A 92 -0.37 -14.59 12.07
C ASP A 92 -0.61 -15.24 10.70
N VAL A 93 -1.86 -15.23 10.24
CA VAL A 93 -2.23 -15.74 8.91
C VAL A 93 -1.70 -14.81 7.83
N PHE A 94 -1.87 -13.50 7.99
CA PHE A 94 -1.34 -12.49 7.09
C PHE A 94 0.17 -12.65 6.90
N ARG A 95 0.93 -12.73 8.01
CA ARG A 95 2.39 -12.91 7.99
C ARG A 95 2.82 -14.16 7.21
N LYS A 96 2.07 -15.25 7.32
CA LYS A 96 2.37 -16.51 6.60
C LYS A 96 2.07 -16.43 5.10
N ILE A 97 1.06 -15.69 4.70
CA ILE A 97 0.59 -15.63 3.31
C ILE A 97 1.26 -14.47 2.55
N PHE A 98 1.29 -13.28 3.14
CA PHE A 98 1.73 -12.04 2.48
C PHE A 98 3.09 -11.54 2.95
N GLY A 99 3.49 -11.79 4.18
CA GLY A 99 4.78 -11.38 4.73
C GLY A 99 4.66 -10.44 5.93
N THR A 100 5.70 -9.67 6.19
CA THR A 100 5.77 -8.71 7.29
C THR A 100 4.84 -7.52 7.06
N GLU A 101 4.42 -6.87 8.15
CA GLU A 101 3.53 -5.70 8.13
C GLU A 101 4.22 -4.44 7.59
N ASP A 102 5.50 -4.27 7.98
CA ASP A 102 6.36 -3.21 7.46
C ASP A 102 7.36 -3.81 6.49
N PHE A 103 7.44 -3.26 5.30
CA PHE A 103 8.39 -3.68 4.29
C PHE A 103 8.65 -2.57 3.29
N ALA A 104 9.75 -2.69 2.56
CA ALA A 104 10.06 -1.76 1.47
C ALA A 104 10.60 -2.53 0.27
N PHE A 105 10.39 -1.96 -0.93
CA PHE A 105 10.91 -2.49 -2.19
C PHE A 105 11.22 -1.35 -3.15
N THR A 106 11.98 -1.64 -4.19
CA THR A 106 12.35 -0.66 -5.20
C THR A 106 11.75 -1.02 -6.56
N ALA A 107 11.08 -0.06 -7.20
CA ALA A 107 10.62 -0.18 -8.57
C ALA A 107 11.28 0.94 -9.40
N GLY A 108 12.14 0.58 -10.35
CA GLY A 108 12.96 1.55 -11.08
C GLY A 108 13.86 2.34 -10.12
N ASN A 109 13.69 3.66 -10.09
CA ASN A 109 14.36 4.57 -9.16
C ASN A 109 13.48 5.02 -7.97
N VAL A 110 12.33 4.35 -7.77
CA VAL A 110 11.35 4.71 -6.73
C VAL A 110 11.39 3.71 -5.59
N ARG A 111 11.61 4.16 -4.36
CA ARG A 111 11.45 3.36 -3.14
C ARG A 111 10.00 3.39 -2.70
N PHE A 112 9.40 2.24 -2.56
CA PHE A 112 8.07 2.05 -1.97
C PHE A 112 8.24 1.63 -0.52
N LEU A 113 7.72 2.46 0.40
CA LEU A 113 7.72 2.22 1.82
C LEU A 113 6.31 1.85 2.25
N CYS A 114 6.12 0.58 2.63
CA CYS A 114 4.84 0.01 3.00
C CYS A 114 4.77 -0.16 4.51
N LEU A 115 3.85 0.52 5.18
CA LEU A 115 3.83 0.70 6.62
C LEU A 115 2.53 0.21 7.25
N ASN A 116 2.67 -0.45 8.39
CA ASN A 116 1.55 -0.68 9.29
C ASN A 116 1.22 0.61 10.05
N THR A 117 -0.02 1.08 9.93
CA THR A 117 -0.54 2.25 10.65
C THR A 117 -1.72 1.92 11.56
N ASN A 118 -2.06 0.64 11.71
CA ASN A 118 -3.20 0.16 12.51
C ASN A 118 -2.86 0.14 14.01
N ALA A 119 -2.51 1.29 14.59
CA ALA A 119 -2.02 1.39 15.97
C ALA A 119 -3.03 0.88 17.00
N LEU A 120 -4.32 1.09 16.75
CA LEU A 120 -5.39 0.68 17.65
C LEU A 120 -5.42 -0.84 17.86
N GLU A 121 -5.07 -1.62 16.82
CA GLU A 121 -5.08 -3.08 16.86
C GLU A 121 -3.88 -3.67 17.64
N PHE A 122 -2.85 -2.88 17.87
CA PHE A 122 -1.63 -3.34 18.56
C PHE A 122 -1.59 -2.97 20.05
N ASP A 123 -2.40 -2.01 20.51
CA ASP A 123 -2.66 -1.68 21.91
C ASP A 123 -1.41 -1.77 22.81
N TYR A 124 -0.41 -0.94 22.56
CA TYR A 124 0.87 -0.90 23.30
C TYR A 124 1.76 -2.16 23.19
N SER A 125 1.35 -3.20 22.47
CA SER A 125 2.15 -4.42 22.30
C SER A 125 3.37 -4.20 21.41
N SER A 126 3.28 -3.26 20.47
CA SER A 126 4.38 -2.83 19.59
C SER A 126 4.20 -1.38 19.15
N ALA A 127 5.30 -0.77 18.70
CA ALA A 127 5.26 0.60 18.16
C ALA A 127 4.66 0.59 16.76
N VAL A 128 3.49 1.20 16.60
CA VAL A 128 2.80 1.40 15.31
C VAL A 128 2.40 2.87 15.18
N PRO A 129 2.82 3.59 14.12
CA PRO A 129 3.75 3.16 13.07
C PRO A 129 5.17 2.91 13.61
N ASN A 130 5.93 2.06 12.92
CA ASN A 130 7.30 1.73 13.29
C ASN A 130 8.28 2.82 12.80
N ILE A 131 8.48 3.84 13.62
CA ILE A 131 9.37 4.97 13.31
C ILE A 131 10.83 4.51 13.12
N GLN A 132 11.26 3.49 13.86
CA GLN A 132 12.61 2.97 13.71
C GLN A 132 12.82 2.37 12.32
N PHE A 133 11.86 1.60 11.81
CA PHE A 133 11.91 1.06 10.45
C PHE A 133 12.01 2.17 9.39
N ILE A 134 11.22 3.25 9.52
CA ILE A 134 11.27 4.39 8.60
C ILE A 134 12.67 5.03 8.61
N ARG A 135 13.26 5.21 9.80
CA ARG A 135 14.61 5.77 9.94
C ARG A 135 15.67 4.88 9.31
N GLU A 136 15.61 3.56 9.59
CA GLU A 136 16.55 2.59 9.03
C GLU A 136 16.50 2.57 7.49
N GLU A 137 15.31 2.69 6.91
CA GLU A 137 15.13 2.80 5.46
C GLU A 137 15.73 4.11 4.90
N GLY A 138 15.58 5.22 5.62
CA GLY A 138 16.19 6.51 5.26
C GLY A 138 17.71 6.52 5.40
N ASP A 139 18.25 5.85 6.42
CA ASP A 139 19.69 5.75 6.65
C ASP A 139 20.38 4.79 5.64
N HIS A 140 19.63 3.86 5.03
CA HIS A 140 20.17 2.81 4.15
C HIS A 140 19.47 2.79 2.79
N VAL A 141 19.29 3.95 2.18
CA VAL A 141 18.66 4.06 0.86
C VAL A 141 19.47 3.29 -0.19
N PRO A 142 18.84 2.38 -0.95
CA PRO A 142 19.53 1.65 -2.00
C PRO A 142 20.09 2.56 -3.10
N GLU A 143 21.22 2.17 -3.67
CA GLU A 143 21.83 2.90 -4.79
C GLU A 143 20.85 3.04 -5.96
N GLY A 144 20.77 4.24 -6.52
CA GLY A 144 19.90 4.56 -7.65
C GLY A 144 18.45 4.92 -7.28
N VAL A 145 18.10 4.90 -6.00
CA VAL A 145 16.81 5.45 -5.53
C VAL A 145 16.87 6.98 -5.53
N GLU A 146 15.90 7.59 -6.17
CA GLU A 146 15.77 9.06 -6.28
C GLU A 146 14.46 9.56 -5.67
N LYS A 147 13.42 8.71 -5.60
CA LYS A 147 12.06 9.08 -5.18
C LYS A 147 11.50 8.08 -4.19
N THR A 148 10.52 8.53 -3.41
CA THR A 148 9.80 7.67 -2.46
C THR A 148 8.29 7.81 -2.64
N VAL A 149 7.59 6.69 -2.54
CA VAL A 149 6.14 6.60 -2.37
C VAL A 149 5.87 5.83 -1.10
N VAL A 150 4.96 6.32 -0.26
CA VAL A 150 4.58 5.65 0.98
C VAL A 150 3.17 5.08 0.85
N ALA A 151 3.00 3.85 1.30
CA ALA A 151 1.71 3.18 1.33
C ALA A 151 1.39 2.73 2.76
N MET A 152 0.14 2.89 3.15
CA MET A 152 -0.38 2.50 4.45
C MET A 152 -1.85 2.08 4.34
N HIS A 153 -2.40 1.46 5.37
CA HIS A 153 -3.83 1.17 5.38
C HIS A 153 -4.64 2.35 5.86
N ALA A 154 -4.44 2.77 7.10
CA ALA A 154 -5.12 3.92 7.67
C ALA A 154 -4.29 5.19 7.51
N GLY A 155 -4.88 6.25 6.97
CA GLY A 155 -4.24 7.55 6.83
C GLY A 155 -4.10 8.29 8.16
N PRO A 156 -3.20 9.28 8.26
CA PRO A 156 -3.10 10.13 9.44
C PRO A 156 -4.45 10.74 9.83
N PHE A 157 -4.64 10.91 11.12
CA PHE A 157 -5.85 11.45 11.77
C PHE A 157 -7.10 10.55 11.72
N SER A 158 -6.99 9.33 11.15
CA SER A 158 -8.01 8.31 11.37
C SER A 158 -7.96 7.77 12.81
N GLU A 159 -9.02 7.09 13.25
CA GLU A 159 -9.09 6.47 14.57
C GLU A 159 -8.11 5.32 14.76
N GLN A 160 -7.65 4.70 13.66
CA GLN A 160 -6.67 3.61 13.70
C GLN A 160 -5.25 4.10 13.97
N CYS A 161 -4.92 5.33 13.59
CA CYS A 161 -3.58 5.85 13.71
C CYS A 161 -3.22 6.30 15.12
N ASN A 162 -1.93 6.23 15.47
CA ASN A 162 -1.40 6.93 16.64
C ASN A 162 -1.20 8.41 16.32
N ASN A 163 -2.27 9.19 16.45
CA ASN A 163 -2.27 10.60 16.08
C ASN A 163 -1.44 11.50 17.01
N ASN A 164 -1.04 10.99 18.20
CA ASN A 164 -0.14 11.73 19.09
C ASN A 164 1.26 11.92 18.50
N ILE A 165 1.65 11.08 17.56
CA ILE A 165 2.95 11.15 16.89
C ILE A 165 2.85 11.49 15.39
N ALA A 166 1.69 11.97 14.91
CA ALA A 166 1.45 12.23 13.50
C ALA A 166 2.50 13.17 12.89
N GLU A 167 2.87 14.25 13.59
CA GLU A 167 3.91 15.19 13.15
C GLU A 167 5.30 14.54 13.08
N TYR A 168 5.65 13.66 14.03
CA TYR A 168 6.91 12.92 13.99
C TYR A 168 6.92 11.91 12.85
N PHE A 169 5.79 11.23 12.62
CA PHE A 169 5.62 10.32 11.50
C PHE A 169 5.87 11.05 10.17
N GLN A 170 5.20 12.18 9.95
CA GLN A 170 5.38 12.98 8.74
C GLN A 170 6.81 13.51 8.61
N TYR A 171 7.42 13.96 9.71
CA TYR A 171 8.81 14.41 9.71
C TYR A 171 9.76 13.34 9.16
N TYR A 172 9.69 12.10 9.66
CA TYR A 172 10.55 11.03 9.19
C TYR A 172 10.23 10.55 7.77
N LEU A 173 8.98 10.60 7.35
CA LEU A 173 8.65 10.32 5.95
C LEU A 173 9.29 11.33 5.00
N ARG A 174 9.38 12.59 5.40
CA ARG A 174 10.02 13.66 4.59
C ARG A 174 11.54 13.58 4.54
N GLU A 175 12.16 12.86 5.45
CA GLU A 175 13.61 12.57 5.38
C GLU A 175 13.94 11.51 4.30
N MET A 176 12.94 10.80 3.78
CA MET A 176 13.10 9.89 2.65
C MET A 176 13.41 10.66 1.35
N PRO A 177 14.16 10.05 0.41
CA PRO A 177 14.48 10.70 -0.87
C PRO A 177 13.23 11.13 -1.62
N ASP A 178 13.11 12.42 -1.88
CA ASP A 178 12.08 13.07 -2.70
C ASP A 178 10.70 12.41 -2.57
N LEU A 179 10.11 12.47 -1.36
CA LEU A 179 8.78 11.93 -1.09
C LEU A 179 7.74 12.55 -2.03
N GLN A 180 7.17 11.74 -2.91
CA GLN A 180 6.25 12.19 -3.94
C GLN A 180 4.82 12.33 -3.40
N PHE A 181 4.32 11.28 -2.77
CA PHE A 181 2.97 11.20 -2.21
C PHE A 181 2.81 9.95 -1.34
N CYS A 182 1.68 9.89 -0.65
CA CYS A 182 1.25 8.71 0.11
C CYS A 182 -0.06 8.15 -0.47
N VAL A 183 -0.28 6.84 -0.33
CA VAL A 183 -1.54 6.17 -0.68
C VAL A 183 -2.06 5.40 0.52
N TYR A 184 -3.38 5.36 0.70
CA TYR A 184 -4.03 4.67 1.81
C TYR A 184 -5.44 4.18 1.44
N GLY A 185 -6.07 3.44 2.34
CA GLY A 185 -7.43 2.93 2.22
C GLY A 185 -8.28 3.26 3.45
N HIS A 186 -8.98 2.28 4.01
CA HIS A 186 -9.69 2.31 5.28
C HIS A 186 -10.98 3.14 5.31
N GLY A 187 -10.99 4.37 4.83
CA GLY A 187 -12.16 5.25 4.88
C GLY A 187 -13.24 4.95 3.83
N HIS A 188 -12.96 4.03 2.90
CA HIS A 188 -13.85 3.63 1.81
C HIS A 188 -14.31 4.77 0.90
N ASN A 189 -13.46 5.76 0.70
CA ASN A 189 -13.73 6.90 -0.17
C ASN A 189 -12.61 7.06 -1.19
N VAL A 190 -12.88 7.79 -2.25
CA VAL A 190 -11.84 8.36 -3.10
C VAL A 190 -11.62 9.80 -2.67
N SER A 191 -10.48 10.09 -2.07
CA SER A 191 -10.13 11.45 -1.64
C SER A 191 -8.66 11.77 -1.92
N VAL A 192 -8.34 13.05 -1.85
CA VAL A 192 -6.98 13.57 -1.89
C VAL A 192 -6.85 14.62 -0.80
N ASP A 193 -5.98 14.35 0.15
CA ASP A 193 -5.80 15.19 1.33
C ASP A 193 -4.37 15.70 1.42
N GLU A 194 -4.18 16.85 2.07
CA GLU A 194 -2.90 17.40 2.45
C GLU A 194 -2.93 17.67 3.96
N PHE A 195 -2.62 16.63 4.73
CA PHE A 195 -2.83 16.64 6.18
C PHE A 195 -1.89 17.57 6.95
N PHE A 196 -0.74 17.94 6.39
CA PHE A 196 0.34 18.62 7.12
C PHE A 196 0.76 19.97 6.49
N ASP A 197 0.02 20.49 5.53
CA ASP A 197 0.29 21.76 4.83
C ASP A 197 1.74 21.86 4.30
N ASP A 198 2.33 20.74 3.88
CA ASP A 198 3.72 20.62 3.43
C ASP A 198 3.89 20.24 1.96
N GLY A 199 2.79 20.20 1.22
CA GLY A 199 2.75 19.86 -0.20
C GLY A 199 2.63 18.36 -0.49
N ILE A 200 2.75 17.49 0.52
CA ILE A 200 2.61 16.05 0.34
C ILE A 200 1.15 15.65 0.30
N LYS A 201 0.74 15.05 -0.81
CA LYS A 201 -0.63 14.56 -1.00
C LYS A 201 -0.78 13.12 -0.51
N TYR A 202 -1.92 12.87 0.10
CA TYR A 202 -2.38 11.56 0.56
C TYR A 202 -3.60 11.16 -0.26
N TYR A 203 -3.49 10.07 -1.01
CA TYR A 203 -4.53 9.57 -1.90
C TYR A 203 -5.24 8.39 -1.24
N GLU A 204 -6.54 8.53 -0.98
CA GLU A 204 -7.37 7.45 -0.48
C GLU A 204 -7.97 6.64 -1.63
N CYS A 205 -7.80 5.33 -1.57
CA CYS A 205 -8.44 4.37 -2.46
C CYS A 205 -9.71 3.84 -1.80
N SER A 206 -10.83 3.85 -2.53
CA SER A 206 -12.09 3.31 -2.04
C SER A 206 -12.08 1.78 -1.94
N CYS A 207 -13.08 1.21 -1.27
CA CYS A 207 -13.26 -0.22 -1.16
C CYS A 207 -13.68 -0.85 -2.50
N ALA A 208 -13.47 -2.16 -2.65
CA ALA A 208 -13.79 -2.88 -3.89
C ALA A 208 -15.26 -2.78 -4.32
N LYS A 209 -16.19 -2.57 -3.37
CA LYS A 209 -17.62 -2.35 -3.66
C LYS A 209 -17.86 -1.25 -4.68
N ASP A 210 -17.06 -0.19 -4.63
CA ASP A 210 -17.25 0.98 -5.48
C ASP A 210 -16.69 0.80 -6.89
N ARG A 211 -16.09 -0.36 -7.19
CA ARG A 211 -15.60 -0.74 -8.51
C ARG A 211 -14.67 0.30 -9.11
N SER A 212 -13.71 0.76 -8.31
CA SER A 212 -12.70 1.71 -8.74
C SER A 212 -11.33 1.36 -8.18
N TYR A 213 -10.29 1.78 -8.88
CA TYR A 213 -8.91 1.74 -8.40
C TYR A 213 -8.20 3.04 -8.75
N LEU A 214 -7.13 3.34 -8.02
CA LEU A 214 -6.24 4.43 -8.39
C LEU A 214 -5.13 3.89 -9.29
N PHE A 215 -4.75 4.67 -10.30
CA PHE A 215 -3.65 4.33 -11.19
C PHE A 215 -2.65 5.49 -11.22
N PHE A 216 -1.40 5.18 -10.92
CA PHE A 216 -0.31 6.16 -10.86
C PHE A 216 0.73 5.90 -11.93
N THR A 217 1.26 6.99 -12.49
CA THR A 217 2.43 6.99 -13.36
C THR A 217 3.47 7.92 -12.77
N LEU A 218 4.66 7.39 -12.45
CA LEU A 218 5.81 8.18 -12.00
C LEU A 218 6.91 8.16 -13.06
N ASN A 219 7.51 9.30 -13.31
CA ASN A 219 8.66 9.45 -14.21
C ASN A 219 9.55 10.61 -13.76
N SER A 220 10.51 11.02 -14.59
CA SER A 220 11.44 12.12 -14.29
C SER A 220 10.75 13.47 -14.05
N ASN A 221 9.53 13.69 -14.59
CA ASN A 221 8.79 14.94 -14.45
C ASN A 221 7.90 14.99 -13.19
N GLY A 222 7.87 13.92 -12.39
CA GLY A 222 7.00 13.78 -11.22
C GLY A 222 6.02 12.63 -11.37
N TYR A 223 4.76 12.85 -11.02
CA TYR A 223 3.73 11.82 -11.14
C TYR A 223 2.39 12.37 -11.63
N THR A 224 1.59 11.49 -12.18
CA THR A 224 0.16 11.69 -12.45
C THR A 224 -0.65 10.57 -11.86
N TYR A 225 -1.95 10.81 -11.63
CA TYR A 225 -2.86 9.76 -11.18
C TYR A 225 -4.22 9.89 -11.87
N GLU A 226 -4.93 8.80 -11.92
CA GLU A 226 -6.31 8.73 -12.36
C GLU A 226 -7.14 7.80 -11.48
N VAL A 227 -8.42 8.07 -11.34
CA VAL A 227 -9.41 7.17 -10.75
C VAL A 227 -10.06 6.40 -11.88
N VAL A 228 -9.89 5.10 -11.90
CA VAL A 228 -10.41 4.21 -12.94
C VAL A 228 -11.59 3.43 -12.39
N ASN A 229 -12.75 3.54 -13.05
CA ASN A 229 -13.93 2.73 -12.75
C ASN A 229 -13.99 1.51 -13.69
N PHE A 230 -14.48 0.38 -13.20
CA PHE A 230 -14.54 -0.88 -13.94
C PHE A 230 -15.86 -1.64 -13.75
#